data_b6d513eaed506f3f2348b75aec8cb0c2
#
_entry.id   b6d513eaed506f3f2348b75aec8cb0c2
#
_cell.length_a   1.000
_cell.length_b   1.000
_cell.length_c   1.000
_cell.angle_alpha   90.00
_cell.angle_beta   90.00
_cell.angle_gamma   90.00
#
_symmetry.space_group_name_H-M   'P 1'
#
loop_
_entity.id
_entity.type
_entity.pdbx_description
1 polymer ?
#
loop_
_entity_poly.entity_id
_entity_poly.type
_entity_poly.pdbx_seq_one_letter_code
_entity_poly.pdbx_strand_id
1 'polypeptide(L)'
;MNKFFKNGLSFFSILILIILLSDIMLSWFQNKFASFELIERPKYIMLGTSHSACAFNDTLISDFINLSDLGESYFYTFIKLKKILEQNKSIEAVFLEYSNNQTQKIMDEWIWGYEKMNYRYNKYSSYMNLNEHLLLICFTFS
;
A
#
# COMPACT_ATOMS: atom_id res chain seq x y z
N MET A 1 -31.76 4.99 -36.37
CA MET A 1 -30.99 4.09 -35.46
C MET A 1 -29.52 4.51 -35.33
N ASN A 2 -28.81 4.84 -36.41
CA ASN A 2 -27.36 5.16 -36.34
C ASN A 2 -26.98 6.40 -35.47
N LYS A 3 -27.82 7.44 -35.41
CA LYS A 3 -27.49 8.67 -34.67
C LYS A 3 -27.59 8.49 -33.14
N PHE A 4 -28.57 7.73 -32.69
CA PHE A 4 -28.72 7.37 -31.27
C PHE A 4 -27.55 6.53 -30.75
N PHE A 5 -27.15 5.51 -31.52
CA PHE A 5 -26.00 4.67 -31.17
C PHE A 5 -24.69 5.46 -31.14
N LYS A 6 -24.46 6.36 -32.11
CA LYS A 6 -23.26 7.22 -32.13
C LYS A 6 -23.21 8.14 -30.90
N ASN A 7 -24.33 8.76 -30.54
CA ASN A 7 -24.39 9.63 -29.38
C ASN A 7 -24.21 8.84 -28.07
N GLY A 8 -24.80 7.65 -27.96
CA GLY A 8 -24.60 6.76 -26.83
C GLY A 8 -23.12 6.33 -26.68
N LEU A 9 -22.49 5.87 -27.77
CA LEU A 9 -21.09 5.49 -27.76
C LEU A 9 -20.18 6.66 -27.38
N SER A 10 -20.45 7.85 -27.93
CA SER A 10 -19.69 9.06 -27.58
C SER A 10 -19.83 9.42 -26.10
N PHE A 11 -21.05 9.32 -25.54
CA PHE A 11 -21.28 9.56 -24.12
C PHE A 11 -20.49 8.60 -23.22
N PHE A 12 -20.56 7.28 -23.52
CA PHE A 12 -19.81 6.29 -22.75
C PHE A 12 -18.29 6.46 -22.88
N SER A 13 -17.80 6.81 -24.06
CA SER A 13 -16.36 7.08 -24.27
C SER A 13 -15.90 8.29 -23.44
N ILE A 14 -16.68 9.35 -23.41
CA ILE A 14 -16.37 10.54 -22.59
C ILE A 14 -16.43 10.21 -21.10
N LEU A 15 -17.42 9.43 -20.67
CA LEU A 15 -17.55 9.01 -19.27
C LEU A 15 -16.33 8.19 -18.82
N ILE A 16 -15.94 7.20 -19.62
CA ILE A 16 -14.73 6.39 -19.35
C ILE A 16 -13.48 7.27 -19.30
N LEU A 17 -13.34 8.22 -20.22
CA LEU A 17 -12.21 9.13 -20.22
C LEU A 17 -12.16 10.00 -18.96
N ILE A 18 -13.29 10.50 -18.49
CA ILE A 18 -13.38 11.28 -17.25
C ILE A 18 -12.97 10.43 -16.04
N ILE A 19 -13.45 9.18 -15.96
CA ILE A 19 -13.06 8.27 -14.87
C ILE A 19 -11.56 8.03 -14.88
N LEU A 20 -10.97 7.69 -16.02
CA LEU A 20 -9.53 7.46 -16.15
C LEU A 20 -8.70 8.69 -15.78
N LEU A 21 -9.12 9.87 -16.20
CA LEU A 21 -8.44 11.13 -15.85
C LEU A 21 -8.56 11.44 -14.36
N SER A 22 -9.72 11.16 -13.75
CA SER A 22 -9.89 11.36 -12.30
C SER A 22 -9.00 10.42 -11.48
N ASP A 23 -8.86 9.16 -11.88
CA ASP A 23 -7.99 8.20 -11.21
C ASP A 23 -6.52 8.59 -11.31
N ILE A 24 -6.09 9.02 -12.51
CA ILE A 24 -4.71 9.52 -12.72
C ILE A 24 -4.45 10.75 -11.86
N MET A 25 -5.40 11.69 -11.81
CA MET A 25 -5.25 12.92 -11.03
C MET A 25 -5.23 12.64 -9.53
N LEU A 26 -6.08 11.75 -9.04
CA LEU A 26 -6.09 11.32 -7.63
C LEU A 26 -4.78 10.62 -7.25
N SER A 27 -4.30 9.70 -8.08
CA SER A 27 -3.03 9.00 -7.84
C SER A 27 -1.85 9.97 -7.83
N TRP A 28 -1.83 10.94 -8.76
CA TRP A 28 -0.80 11.98 -8.78
C TRP A 28 -0.85 12.86 -7.53
N PHE A 29 -2.04 13.27 -7.10
CA PHE A 29 -2.25 14.07 -5.91
C PHE A 29 -1.79 13.33 -4.65
N GLN A 30 -2.20 12.07 -4.49
CA GLN A 30 -1.79 11.23 -3.36
C GLN A 30 -0.28 11.04 -3.31
N ASN A 31 0.35 10.71 -4.44
CA ASN A 31 1.82 10.56 -4.50
C ASN A 31 2.57 11.85 -4.19
N LYS A 32 1.98 13.01 -4.47
CA LYS A 32 2.60 14.31 -4.20
C LYS A 32 2.43 14.77 -2.76
N PHE A 33 1.28 14.48 -2.14
CA PHE A 33 0.92 15.01 -0.83
C PHE A 33 1.02 13.99 0.30
N ALA A 34 0.96 12.70 0.02
CA ALA A 34 1.21 11.67 1.01
C ALA A 34 2.72 11.45 1.16
N SER A 35 3.25 11.99 2.24
CA SER A 35 4.67 11.86 2.57
C SER A 35 4.90 10.69 3.52
N PHE A 36 5.90 9.87 3.19
CA PHE A 36 6.52 8.91 4.11
C PHE A 36 7.84 9.45 4.69
N GLU A 37 8.07 10.76 4.54
CA GLU A 37 9.23 11.39 5.14
C GLU A 37 9.10 11.39 6.66
N LEU A 38 10.10 10.81 7.32
CA LEU A 38 10.17 10.71 8.77
C LEU A 38 10.92 11.93 9.31
N ILE A 39 10.20 12.80 10.01
CA ILE A 39 10.72 14.08 10.50
C ILE A 39 11.95 13.89 11.40
N GLU A 40 11.96 12.83 12.20
CA GLU A 40 13.03 12.52 13.16
C GLU A 40 14.29 11.95 12.51
N ARG A 41 14.26 11.67 11.19
CA ARG A 41 15.37 11.09 10.42
C ARG A 41 16.03 9.89 11.11
N PRO A 42 15.26 8.85 11.46
CA PRO A 42 15.78 7.71 12.18
C PRO A 42 16.82 6.97 11.33
N LYS A 43 17.72 6.27 12.02
CA LYS A 43 18.66 5.34 11.40
C LYS A 43 18.12 3.94 11.29
N TYR A 44 17.24 3.58 12.20
CA TYR A 44 16.68 2.24 12.36
C TYR A 44 15.17 2.29 12.33
N ILE A 45 14.56 1.39 11.56
CA ILE A 45 13.11 1.25 11.53
C ILE A 45 12.70 -0.20 11.78
N MET A 46 11.58 -0.37 12.46
CA MET A 46 10.92 -1.66 12.65
C MET A 46 9.66 -1.73 11.78
N LEU A 47 9.48 -2.83 11.09
CA LEU A 47 8.28 -3.15 10.32
C LEU A 47 7.76 -4.53 10.73
N GLY A 48 6.47 -4.65 10.86
CA GLY A 48 5.83 -5.90 11.22
C GLY A 48 4.36 -5.73 11.56
N THR A 49 3.86 -6.67 12.34
CA THR A 49 2.46 -6.78 12.73
C THR A 49 2.21 -6.23 14.14
N SER A 50 1.08 -6.62 14.73
CA SER A 50 0.74 -6.30 16.11
C SER A 50 1.80 -6.75 17.13
N HIS A 51 2.52 -7.83 16.86
CA HIS A 51 3.53 -8.33 17.78
C HIS A 51 4.69 -7.34 17.93
N SER A 52 5.27 -6.92 16.80
CA SER A 52 6.32 -5.90 16.82
C SER A 52 5.81 -4.52 17.22
N ALA A 53 4.57 -4.16 16.87
CA ALA A 53 3.96 -2.91 17.30
C ALA A 53 3.87 -2.80 18.83
N CYS A 54 3.59 -3.92 19.50
CA CYS A 54 3.49 -3.97 20.96
C CYS A 54 4.82 -4.27 21.68
N ALA A 55 5.76 -4.95 21.01
CA ALA A 55 7.01 -5.40 21.63
C ALA A 55 8.10 -4.31 21.67
N PHE A 56 8.11 -3.38 20.71
CA PHE A 56 9.16 -2.38 20.57
C PHE A 56 8.62 -0.98 20.86
N ASN A 57 9.12 -0.41 21.95
CA ASN A 57 8.83 0.98 22.29
C ASN A 57 9.95 1.87 21.73
N ASP A 58 9.64 2.60 20.67
CA ASP A 58 10.58 3.48 19.99
C ASP A 58 11.03 4.67 20.84
N THR A 59 10.25 5.09 21.84
CA THR A 59 10.67 6.16 22.74
C THR A 59 11.86 5.80 23.64
N LEU A 60 12.19 4.50 23.75
CA LEU A 60 13.29 4.00 24.57
C LEU A 60 14.57 3.75 23.78
N ILE A 61 14.52 3.84 22.45
CA ILE A 61 15.64 3.51 21.58
C ILE A 61 15.95 4.73 20.71
N SER A 62 17.17 5.25 20.83
CA SER A 62 17.60 6.39 20.02
C SER A 62 17.67 6.04 18.52
N ASP A 63 17.35 7.01 17.67
CA ASP A 63 17.40 6.89 16.21
C ASP A 63 16.53 5.75 15.64
N PHE A 64 15.53 5.29 16.38
CA PHE A 64 14.68 4.16 16.03
C PHE A 64 13.21 4.58 15.97
N ILE A 65 12.50 4.13 14.95
CA ILE A 65 11.03 4.29 14.84
C ILE A 65 10.38 2.94 14.57
N ASN A 66 9.30 2.66 15.29
CA ASN A 66 8.47 1.49 15.09
C ASN A 66 7.29 1.84 14.16
N LEU A 67 7.36 1.38 12.91
CA LEU A 67 6.35 1.57 11.86
C LEU A 67 5.49 0.32 11.63
N SER A 68 5.48 -0.60 12.58
CA SER A 68 4.65 -1.81 12.53
C SER A 68 3.17 -1.45 12.59
N ASP A 69 2.32 -2.22 11.92
CA ASP A 69 0.87 -1.98 11.85
C ASP A 69 0.08 -3.28 12.07
N LEU A 70 -1.01 -3.16 12.82
CA LEU A 70 -1.86 -4.30 13.21
C LEU A 70 -2.38 -5.08 12.00
N GLY A 71 -2.06 -6.37 11.94
CA GLY A 71 -2.53 -7.24 10.86
C GLY A 71 -1.97 -6.91 9.46
N GLU A 72 -0.84 -6.23 9.39
CA GLU A 72 -0.18 -5.94 8.13
C GLU A 72 0.55 -7.17 7.60
N SER A 73 0.25 -7.57 6.37
CA SER A 73 0.94 -8.67 5.70
C SER A 73 2.26 -8.21 5.07
N TYR A 74 3.15 -9.14 4.78
CA TYR A 74 4.43 -8.82 4.12
C TYR A 74 4.26 -8.12 2.77
N PHE A 75 3.18 -8.38 2.04
CA PHE A 75 2.90 -7.69 0.80
C PHE A 75 2.76 -6.17 1.01
N TYR A 76 1.90 -5.75 1.94
CA TYR A 76 1.70 -4.34 2.22
C TYR A 76 2.87 -3.70 2.97
N THR A 77 3.54 -4.46 3.85
CA THR A 77 4.81 -4.04 4.47
C THR A 77 5.87 -3.74 3.41
N PHE A 78 5.97 -4.54 2.35
CA PHE A 78 6.90 -4.30 1.24
C PHE A 78 6.56 -3.01 0.48
N ILE A 79 5.29 -2.76 0.17
CA ILE A 79 4.85 -1.51 -0.49
C ILE A 79 5.25 -0.30 0.36
N LYS A 80 4.96 -0.35 1.66
CA LYS A 80 5.32 0.68 2.63
C LYS A 80 6.84 0.90 2.69
N LEU A 81 7.60 -0.17 2.87
CA LEU A 81 9.07 -0.13 2.96
C LEU A 81 9.70 0.55 1.74
N LYS A 82 9.25 0.18 0.54
CA LYS A 82 9.74 0.77 -0.71
C LYS A 82 9.63 2.30 -0.68
N LYS A 83 8.47 2.83 -0.28
CA LYS A 83 8.23 4.28 -0.19
C LYS A 83 9.03 4.96 0.91
N ILE A 84 9.15 4.32 2.06
CA ILE A 84 9.97 4.84 3.16
C ILE A 84 11.43 4.99 2.72
N LEU A 85 12.02 3.96 2.10
CA LEU A 85 13.41 3.99 1.65
C LEU A 85 13.67 4.97 0.48
N GLU A 86 12.66 5.20 -0.36
CA GLU A 86 12.74 6.24 -1.40
C GLU A 86 12.91 7.64 -0.80
N GLN A 87 12.21 7.93 0.30
CA GLN A 87 12.12 9.27 0.88
C GLN A 87 13.07 9.52 2.06
N ASN A 88 13.56 8.46 2.73
CA ASN A 88 14.38 8.58 3.93
C ASN A 88 15.78 7.98 3.74
N LYS A 89 16.73 8.81 3.35
CA LYS A 89 18.11 8.38 3.10
C LYS A 89 18.95 8.22 4.38
N SER A 90 18.41 8.60 5.54
CA SER A 90 19.04 8.39 6.84
C SER A 90 18.99 6.97 7.36
N ILE A 91 18.12 6.13 6.79
CA ILE A 91 17.89 4.76 7.26
C ILE A 91 19.10 3.90 6.92
N GLU A 92 19.73 3.35 7.97
CA GLU A 92 20.88 2.45 7.90
C GLU A 92 20.48 0.98 7.98
N ALA A 93 19.43 0.66 8.75
CA ALA A 93 18.92 -0.71 8.86
C ALA A 93 17.41 -0.77 9.05
N VAL A 94 16.85 -1.86 8.54
CA VAL A 94 15.42 -2.21 8.64
C VAL A 94 15.30 -3.52 9.41
N PHE A 95 14.56 -3.50 10.49
CA PHE A 95 14.16 -4.70 11.22
C PHE A 95 12.80 -5.15 10.71
N LEU A 96 12.72 -6.39 10.27
CA LEU A 96 11.47 -6.98 9.81
C LEU A 96 11.05 -8.09 10.76
N GLU A 97 9.84 -7.99 11.28
CA GLU A 97 9.27 -9.07 12.09
C GLU A 97 9.18 -10.35 11.26
N TYR A 98 9.72 -11.44 11.79
CA TYR A 98 9.47 -12.77 11.28
C TYR A 98 8.53 -13.50 12.23
N SER A 99 7.39 -13.93 11.73
CA SER A 99 6.49 -14.82 12.45
C SER A 99 5.98 -15.92 11.54
N ASN A 100 5.79 -17.12 12.09
CA ASN A 100 5.25 -18.26 11.34
C ASN A 100 3.87 -17.97 10.75
N ASN A 101 3.10 -17.12 11.39
CA ASN A 101 1.76 -16.75 10.93
C ASN A 101 1.81 -16.02 9.58
N GLN A 102 2.87 -15.24 9.31
CA GLN A 102 3.03 -14.48 8.06
C GLN A 102 3.24 -15.37 6.81
N THR A 103 3.66 -16.62 7.01
CA THR A 103 3.88 -17.59 5.94
C THR A 103 2.78 -18.64 5.84
N GLN A 104 1.74 -18.53 6.67
CA GLN A 104 0.61 -19.46 6.64
C GLN A 104 -0.44 -19.03 5.62
N LYS A 105 -1.16 -20.01 5.09
CA LYS A 105 -2.24 -19.81 4.12
C LYS A 105 -3.33 -18.82 4.60
N ILE A 106 -3.54 -18.73 5.91
CA ILE A 106 -4.51 -17.77 6.49
C ILE A 106 -4.15 -16.31 6.16
N MET A 107 -2.88 -16.04 5.87
CA MET A 107 -2.46 -14.68 5.45
C MET A 107 -2.93 -14.32 4.05
N ASP A 108 -3.33 -15.28 3.25
CA ASP A 108 -3.95 -15.03 1.94
C ASP A 108 -5.22 -14.19 2.11
N GLU A 109 -6.01 -14.43 3.15
CA GLU A 109 -7.19 -13.61 3.47
C GLU A 109 -6.82 -12.16 3.82
N TRP A 110 -5.65 -11.93 4.43
CA TRP A 110 -5.17 -10.60 4.77
C TRP A 110 -4.58 -9.83 3.59
N ILE A 111 -4.19 -10.55 2.54
CA ILE A 111 -3.65 -9.97 1.31
C ILE A 111 -4.74 -9.83 0.25
N TRP A 112 -5.48 -10.92 -0.01
CA TRP A 112 -6.41 -11.08 -1.13
C TRP A 112 -7.88 -11.13 -0.72
N GLY A 113 -8.19 -11.42 0.56
CA GLY A 113 -9.55 -11.52 1.05
C GLY A 113 -10.28 -10.18 1.00
N TYR A 114 -11.51 -10.19 0.45
CA TYR A 114 -12.28 -8.98 0.15
C TYR A 114 -12.36 -7.98 1.31
N GLU A 115 -12.70 -8.43 2.51
CA GLU A 115 -12.86 -7.53 3.66
C GLU A 115 -11.53 -6.89 4.10
N LYS A 116 -10.46 -7.69 4.19
CA LYS A 116 -9.16 -7.24 4.66
C LYS A 116 -8.44 -6.42 3.59
N MET A 117 -8.52 -6.86 2.34
CA MET A 117 -7.94 -6.15 1.20
C MET A 117 -8.58 -4.77 1.03
N ASN A 118 -9.90 -4.63 1.19
CA ASN A 118 -10.59 -3.35 1.00
C ASN A 118 -10.00 -2.25 1.89
N TYR A 119 -9.73 -2.54 3.16
CA TYR A 119 -9.08 -1.61 4.07
C TYR A 119 -7.62 -1.29 3.66
N ARG A 120 -6.83 -2.31 3.34
CA ARG A 120 -5.41 -2.18 3.02
C ARG A 120 -5.18 -1.60 1.62
N TYR A 121 -5.96 -2.03 0.65
CA TYR A 121 -5.87 -1.52 -0.71
C TYR A 121 -6.08 0.00 -0.75
N ASN A 122 -7.10 0.51 -0.09
CA ASN A 122 -7.35 1.95 -0.03
C ASN A 122 -6.18 2.74 0.58
N LYS A 123 -5.47 2.14 1.55
CA LYS A 123 -4.30 2.76 2.19
C LYS A 123 -3.07 2.78 1.29
N TYR A 124 -2.86 1.75 0.46
CA TYR A 124 -1.60 1.52 -0.24
C TYR A 124 -1.69 1.59 -1.76
N SER A 125 -2.89 1.57 -2.36
CA SER A 125 -3.09 1.46 -3.81
C SER A 125 -2.35 2.53 -4.62
N SER A 126 -2.33 3.76 -4.14
CA SER A 126 -1.64 4.88 -4.82
C SER A 126 -0.11 4.75 -4.86
N TYR A 127 0.46 3.86 -4.05
CA TYR A 127 1.91 3.61 -3.97
C TYR A 127 2.33 2.36 -4.72
N MET A 128 1.37 1.58 -5.20
CA MET A 128 1.58 0.35 -5.96
C MET A 128 1.90 0.68 -7.41
N ASN A 129 2.77 -0.13 -8.01
CA ASN A 129 2.97 -0.14 -9.45
C ASN A 129 1.96 -1.09 -10.13
N LEU A 130 1.92 -1.05 -11.47
CA LEU A 130 0.98 -1.86 -12.25
C LEU A 130 1.11 -3.37 -11.95
N ASN A 131 2.32 -3.88 -11.77
CA ASN A 131 2.54 -5.30 -11.49
C ASN A 131 1.97 -5.70 -10.11
N GLU A 132 2.09 -4.82 -9.12
CA GLU A 132 1.53 -5.03 -7.77
C GLU A 132 -0.01 -5.03 -7.81
N HIS A 133 -0.63 -4.15 -8.60
CA HIS A 133 -2.07 -4.18 -8.85
C HIS A 133 -2.50 -5.47 -9.56
N LEU A 134 -1.78 -5.88 -10.60
CA LEU A 134 -2.07 -7.11 -11.32
C LEU A 134 -1.95 -8.36 -10.44
N LEU A 135 -0.96 -8.39 -9.55
CA LEU A 135 -0.85 -9.47 -8.56
C LEU A 135 -2.11 -9.56 -7.69
N LEU A 136 -2.59 -8.44 -7.15
CA LEU A 136 -3.82 -8.44 -6.35
C LEU A 136 -5.01 -8.95 -7.16
N ILE A 137 -5.20 -8.50 -8.39
CA ILE A 137 -6.30 -8.91 -9.26
C ILE A 137 -6.23 -10.42 -9.55
N CYS A 138 -5.06 -10.93 -9.95
CA CYS A 138 -4.90 -12.34 -10.30
C CYS A 138 -5.21 -13.28 -9.15
N PHE A 139 -4.83 -12.93 -7.92
CA PHE A 139 -5.05 -13.78 -6.75
C PHE A 139 -6.40 -13.59 -6.07
N THR A 140 -7.08 -12.48 -6.29
CA THR A 140 -8.44 -12.26 -5.74
C THR A 140 -9.50 -13.13 -6.44
N PHE A 141 -9.25 -13.52 -7.70
CA PHE A 141 -10.18 -14.30 -8.52
C PHE A 141 -9.76 -15.78 -8.70
N SER A 142 -8.72 -16.24 -8.04
CA SER A 142 -8.27 -17.65 -8.02
C SER A 142 -8.72 -18.37 -6.75
#